data_0fde49ea65843b57c7ca3dcd01f2ceae
#
_entry.id   0fde49ea65843b57c7ca3dcd01f2ceae
#
_cell.length_a   1.000
_cell.length_b   1.000
_cell.length_c   1.000
_cell.angle_alpha   90.00
_cell.angle_beta   90.00
_cell.angle_gamma   90.00
#
_symmetry.space_group_name_H-M   'P 1'
#
loop_
_entity.id
_entity.type
_entity.pdbx_description
1 polymer ?
#
loop_
_entity_poly.entity_id
_entity_poly.type
_entity_poly.pdbx_seq_one_letter_code
_entity_poly.pdbx_strand_id
1 'polypeptide(L)'
;MLTAKENMREAIRGGNPDRFVNQFEGISLLMHPYMMTQPLLKRGMENVVNGWGVTNSFPENVPGAFPVHTPDKIVVKDIEQWQDYVHAPSLKFSDELWNICKDMYAAVDGTKAYKAA
;
A
#
# COMPACT_ATOMS: atom_id res chain seq x y z
N MET A 1 -0.72 -31.09 7.40
CA MET A 1 -1.17 -29.99 6.52
C MET A 1 -0.33 -28.77 6.83
N LEU A 2 0.33 -28.20 5.81
CA LEU A 2 1.16 -27.03 5.96
C LEU A 2 0.31 -25.79 6.27
N THR A 3 0.85 -24.87 7.06
CA THR A 3 0.24 -23.54 7.28
C THR A 3 0.24 -22.73 5.99
N ALA A 4 -0.51 -21.64 5.93
CA ALA A 4 -0.48 -20.73 4.77
C ALA A 4 0.93 -20.20 4.49
N LYS A 5 1.68 -19.82 5.53
CA LYS A 5 3.06 -19.37 5.40
C LYS A 5 4.01 -20.46 4.86
N GLU A 6 3.87 -21.70 5.34
CA GLU A 6 4.68 -22.82 4.86
C GLU A 6 4.35 -23.17 3.42
N ASN A 7 3.07 -23.23 3.04
CA ASN A 7 2.64 -23.43 1.66
C ASN A 7 3.20 -22.36 0.72
N MET A 8 3.13 -21.09 1.13
CA MET A 8 3.70 -19.98 0.36
C MET A 8 5.21 -20.14 0.19
N ARG A 9 5.93 -20.52 1.24
CA ARG A 9 7.36 -20.79 1.18
C ARG A 9 7.69 -21.95 0.25
N GLU A 10 6.91 -23.04 0.30
CA GLU A 10 7.07 -24.17 -0.62
C GLU A 10 6.87 -23.75 -2.08
N ALA A 11 5.82 -22.95 -2.35
CA ALA A 11 5.54 -22.44 -3.69
C ALA A 11 6.68 -21.55 -4.21
N ILE A 12 7.19 -20.62 -3.38
CA ILE A 12 8.26 -19.69 -3.77
C ILE A 12 9.57 -20.42 -4.11
N ARG A 13 9.91 -21.48 -3.38
CA ARG A 13 11.17 -22.22 -3.61
C ARG A 13 11.04 -23.38 -4.61
N GLY A 14 9.87 -23.53 -5.26
CA GLY A 14 9.60 -24.64 -6.18
C GLY A 14 9.52 -26.02 -5.50
N GLY A 15 9.12 -26.05 -4.22
CA GLY A 15 8.91 -27.26 -3.43
C GLY A 15 7.52 -27.86 -3.65
N ASN A 16 6.99 -28.51 -2.61
CA ASN A 16 5.72 -29.24 -2.69
C ASN A 16 4.68 -28.65 -1.73
N PRO A 17 4.00 -27.54 -2.13
CA PRO A 17 2.88 -27.03 -1.35
C PRO A 17 1.72 -28.04 -1.38
N ASP A 18 1.00 -28.19 -0.27
CA ASP A 18 -0.16 -29.08 -0.20
C ASP A 18 -1.45 -28.41 -0.72
N ARG A 19 -1.44 -27.10 -0.92
CA ARG A 19 -2.52 -26.31 -1.54
C ARG A 19 -2.02 -24.96 -2.06
N PHE A 20 -2.81 -24.33 -2.91
CA PHE A 20 -2.63 -22.92 -3.23
C PHE A 20 -2.99 -22.04 -2.02
N VAL A 21 -2.27 -20.94 -1.89
CA VAL A 21 -2.46 -19.94 -0.84
C VAL A 21 -2.74 -18.59 -1.50
N ASN A 22 -3.82 -17.93 -1.11
CA ASN A 22 -4.06 -16.56 -1.52
C ASN A 22 -3.03 -15.63 -0.87
N GLN A 23 -2.72 -14.53 -1.55
CA GLN A 23 -1.69 -13.58 -1.14
C GLN A 23 -1.80 -13.18 0.35
N PHE A 24 -2.99 -12.80 0.80
CA PHE A 24 -3.20 -12.30 2.16
C PHE A 24 -3.42 -13.37 3.24
N GLU A 25 -3.39 -14.65 2.88
CA GLU A 25 -3.37 -15.72 3.87
C GLU A 25 -1.98 -15.91 4.51
N GLY A 26 -0.93 -15.76 3.70
CA GLY A 26 0.46 -15.97 4.12
C GLY A 26 1.25 -14.68 4.39
N ILE A 27 0.67 -13.50 4.08
CA ILE A 27 1.31 -12.19 4.23
C ILE A 27 0.39 -11.28 5.04
N SER A 28 0.95 -10.66 6.09
CA SER A 28 0.33 -9.55 6.81
C SER A 28 0.96 -8.24 6.37
N LEU A 29 0.17 -7.39 5.72
CA LEU A 29 0.61 -6.05 5.35
C LEU A 29 0.70 -5.17 6.60
N LEU A 30 1.80 -4.47 6.73
CA LEU A 30 2.09 -3.57 7.82
C LEU A 30 1.92 -2.12 7.35
N MET A 31 1.43 -1.29 8.24
CA MET A 31 1.28 0.14 7.95
C MET A 31 2.59 0.87 8.23
N HIS A 32 3.02 1.68 7.26
CA HIS A 32 4.05 2.68 7.45
C HIS A 32 3.42 4.02 7.86
N PRO A 33 4.04 4.85 8.71
CA PRO A 33 3.48 6.15 9.10
C PRO A 33 3.00 7.01 7.93
N TYR A 34 3.72 6.99 6.81
CA TYR A 34 3.30 7.70 5.59
C TYR A 34 1.90 7.29 5.14
N MET A 35 1.60 5.99 5.11
CA MET A 35 0.28 5.50 4.69
C MET A 35 -0.84 5.97 5.63
N MET A 36 -0.54 6.13 6.92
CA MET A 36 -1.49 6.62 7.92
C MET A 36 -1.79 8.11 7.78
N THR A 37 -0.88 8.88 7.18
CA THR A 37 -1.05 10.32 6.94
C THR A 37 -1.70 10.63 5.60
N GLN A 38 -1.86 9.65 4.72
CA GLN A 38 -2.51 9.85 3.44
C GLN A 38 -4.04 9.89 3.58
N PRO A 39 -4.72 10.71 2.76
CA PRO A 39 -6.17 10.72 2.75
C PRO A 39 -6.71 9.34 2.34
N LEU A 40 -7.61 8.80 3.18
CA LEU A 40 -8.30 7.55 2.86
C LEU A 40 -9.35 7.82 1.78
N LEU A 41 -9.09 7.35 0.58
CA LEU A 41 -10.02 7.48 -0.54
C LEU A 41 -11.13 6.44 -0.44
N LYS A 42 -12.37 6.91 -0.26
CA LYS A 42 -13.58 6.08 -0.16
C LYS A 42 -14.44 6.26 -1.42
N ARG A 43 -15.32 5.29 -1.69
CA ARG A 43 -16.33 5.39 -2.75
C ARG A 43 -17.16 6.66 -2.59
N GLY A 44 -17.40 7.36 -3.68
CA GLY A 44 -18.07 8.66 -3.73
C GLY A 44 -17.15 9.86 -3.55
N MET A 45 -15.87 9.66 -3.20
CA MET A 45 -14.90 10.77 -3.09
C MET A 45 -14.22 11.04 -4.44
N GLU A 46 -14.12 12.30 -4.79
CA GLU A 46 -13.50 12.73 -6.04
C GLU A 46 -12.45 13.83 -5.80
N ASN A 47 -11.47 13.88 -6.69
CA ASN A 47 -10.40 14.88 -6.71
C ASN A 47 -9.60 14.99 -5.40
N VAL A 48 -9.34 13.87 -4.75
CA VAL A 48 -8.52 13.81 -3.54
C VAL A 48 -7.04 13.75 -3.93
N VAL A 49 -6.25 14.69 -3.45
CA VAL A 49 -4.82 14.77 -3.75
C VAL A 49 -4.02 14.03 -2.67
N ASN A 50 -3.14 13.12 -3.08
CA ASN A 50 -2.24 12.42 -2.17
C ASN A 50 -0.92 13.18 -1.94
N GLY A 51 -0.04 12.63 -1.09
CA GLY A 51 1.24 13.26 -0.73
C GLY A 51 2.24 13.41 -1.88
N TRP A 52 2.03 12.75 -3.03
CA TRP A 52 2.81 12.90 -4.25
C TRP A 52 2.20 13.92 -5.23
N GLY A 53 1.12 14.60 -4.82
CA GLY A 53 0.40 15.54 -5.68
C GLY A 53 -0.53 14.88 -6.70
N VAL A 54 -0.68 13.55 -6.66
CA VAL A 54 -1.55 12.84 -7.59
C VAL A 54 -3.00 13.00 -7.16
N THR A 55 -3.84 13.49 -8.06
CA THR A 55 -5.29 13.57 -7.88
C THR A 55 -5.93 12.24 -8.16
N ASN A 56 -6.69 11.70 -7.22
CA ASN A 56 -7.41 10.44 -7.33
C ASN A 56 -8.90 10.64 -7.13
N SER A 57 -9.70 9.80 -7.77
CA SER A 57 -11.16 9.77 -7.61
C SER A 57 -11.65 8.34 -7.47
N PHE A 58 -12.69 8.15 -6.67
CA PHE A 58 -13.42 6.88 -6.53
C PHE A 58 -14.93 7.15 -6.68
N PRO A 59 -15.43 7.42 -7.91
CA PRO A 59 -16.83 7.64 -8.15
C PRO A 59 -17.69 6.44 -7.75
N GLU A 60 -18.98 6.66 -7.47
CA GLU A 60 -19.92 5.63 -7.00
C GLU A 60 -20.06 4.44 -7.95
N ASN A 61 -19.99 4.68 -9.25
CA ASN A 61 -20.27 3.71 -10.31
C ASN A 61 -19.04 2.98 -10.87
N VAL A 62 -17.85 3.15 -10.24
CA VAL A 62 -16.62 2.47 -10.69
C VAL A 62 -16.16 1.43 -9.68
N PRO A 63 -15.41 0.38 -10.10
CA PRO A 63 -15.02 -0.71 -9.22
C PRO A 63 -13.90 -0.35 -8.22
N GLY A 64 -13.19 0.77 -8.41
CA GLY A 64 -12.05 1.15 -7.59
C GLY A 64 -11.66 2.60 -7.75
N ALA A 65 -10.67 3.02 -6.95
CA ALA A 65 -10.07 4.34 -7.02
C ALA A 65 -9.03 4.38 -8.13
N PHE A 66 -9.00 5.49 -8.89
CA PHE A 66 -8.05 5.70 -9.98
C PHE A 66 -7.52 7.12 -9.99
N PRO A 67 -6.26 7.33 -10.47
CA PRO A 67 -5.76 8.66 -10.76
C PRO A 67 -6.59 9.35 -11.84
N VAL A 68 -6.77 10.64 -11.69
CA VAL A 68 -7.45 11.49 -12.69
C VAL A 68 -6.44 11.95 -13.73
N HIS A 69 -6.67 11.59 -15.00
CA HIS A 69 -5.74 11.83 -16.11
C HIS A 69 -6.10 13.02 -17.00
N THR A 70 -6.85 13.99 -16.50
CA THR A 70 -7.09 15.22 -17.25
C THR A 70 -5.84 16.10 -17.29
N PRO A 71 -5.61 16.90 -18.35
CA PRO A 71 -4.37 17.68 -18.51
C PRO A 71 -4.04 18.59 -17.34
N ASP A 72 -5.05 19.13 -16.66
CA ASP A 72 -4.90 19.97 -15.46
C ASP A 72 -4.49 19.18 -14.21
N LYS A 73 -4.78 17.85 -14.15
CA LYS A 73 -4.51 16.98 -13.01
C LYS A 73 -3.23 16.15 -13.14
N ILE A 74 -2.68 16.04 -14.33
CA ILE A 74 -1.41 15.33 -14.53
C ILE A 74 -0.29 16.10 -13.82
N VAL A 75 0.43 15.43 -12.93
CA VAL A 75 1.53 16.04 -12.15
C VAL A 75 2.72 16.36 -13.05
N VAL A 76 3.22 15.37 -13.77
CA VAL A 76 4.39 15.52 -14.65
C VAL A 76 3.92 16.03 -16.01
N LYS A 77 4.21 17.30 -16.32
CA LYS A 77 3.84 17.93 -17.59
C LYS A 77 4.85 17.62 -18.71
N ASP A 78 6.10 17.46 -18.34
CA ASP A 78 7.20 17.12 -19.22
C ASP A 78 8.05 16.04 -18.56
N ILE A 79 8.15 14.89 -19.20
CA ILE A 79 8.88 13.73 -18.63
C ILE A 79 10.40 13.97 -18.59
N GLU A 80 10.93 14.80 -19.49
CA GLU A 80 12.36 15.13 -19.49
C GLU A 80 12.73 16.05 -18.31
N GLN A 81 11.75 16.76 -17.77
CA GLN A 81 11.89 17.69 -16.63
C GLN A 81 11.13 17.20 -15.39
N TRP A 82 10.93 15.88 -15.24
CA TRP A 82 10.11 15.32 -14.16
C TRP A 82 10.54 15.77 -12.76
N GLN A 83 11.83 16.06 -12.55
CA GLN A 83 12.37 16.53 -11.26
C GLN A 83 11.77 17.87 -10.81
N ASP A 84 11.29 18.70 -11.76
CA ASP A 84 10.68 20.00 -11.45
C ASP A 84 9.25 19.84 -10.94
N TYR A 85 8.61 18.70 -11.22
CA TYR A 85 7.21 18.43 -10.89
C TYR A 85 7.05 17.47 -9.70
N VAL A 86 7.98 16.52 -9.55
CA VAL A 86 7.83 15.47 -8.54
C VAL A 86 8.64 15.80 -7.28
N HIS A 87 7.93 16.05 -6.19
CA HIS A 87 8.54 16.28 -4.90
C HIS A 87 8.17 15.16 -3.94
N ALA A 88 9.19 14.50 -3.40
CA ALA A 88 8.97 13.43 -2.42
C ALA A 88 8.31 14.01 -1.16
N PRO A 89 7.27 13.36 -0.64
CA PRO A 89 6.66 13.78 0.62
C PRO A 89 7.64 13.61 1.77
N SER A 90 7.45 14.38 2.84
CA SER A 90 8.26 14.23 4.05
C SER A 90 8.06 12.85 4.66
N LEU A 91 9.16 12.20 5.03
CA LEU A 91 9.17 10.92 5.76
C LEU A 91 9.51 11.12 7.25
N LYS A 92 9.45 12.36 7.74
CA LYS A 92 9.61 12.67 9.16
C LYS A 92 8.25 12.56 9.85
N PHE A 93 8.11 11.61 10.74
CA PHE A 93 6.88 11.34 11.48
C PHE A 93 7.15 11.39 12.98
N SER A 94 6.09 11.64 13.77
CA SER A 94 6.18 11.63 15.23
C SER A 94 6.45 10.22 15.78
N ASP A 95 7.03 10.16 16.97
CA ASP A 95 7.26 8.89 17.66
C ASP A 95 5.95 8.15 17.95
N GLU A 96 4.85 8.87 18.14
CA GLU A 96 3.51 8.29 18.34
C GLU A 96 3.07 7.47 17.13
N LEU A 97 3.20 8.02 15.90
CA LEU A 97 2.88 7.28 14.68
C LEU A 97 3.79 6.07 14.49
N TRP A 98 5.09 6.20 14.77
CA TRP A 98 6.00 5.07 14.73
C TRP A 98 5.65 4.00 15.76
N ASN A 99 5.23 4.38 16.97
CA ASN A 99 4.84 3.43 18.02
C ASN A 99 3.58 2.67 17.60
N ILE A 100 2.57 3.32 17.01
CA ILE A 100 1.40 2.62 16.46
C ILE A 100 1.84 1.56 15.43
N CYS A 101 2.74 1.90 14.51
CA CYS A 101 3.23 0.93 13.52
C CYS A 101 4.02 -0.23 14.16
N LYS A 102 4.82 0.05 15.19
CA LYS A 102 5.54 -0.98 15.96
C LYS A 102 4.58 -1.92 16.69
N ASP A 103 3.53 -1.39 17.29
CA ASP A 103 2.52 -2.20 17.98
C ASP A 103 1.77 -3.10 16.99
N MET A 104 1.42 -2.58 15.82
CA MET A 104 0.83 -3.38 14.73
C MET A 104 1.81 -4.48 14.27
N TYR A 105 3.10 -4.18 14.14
CA TYR A 105 4.12 -5.16 13.81
C TYR A 105 4.23 -6.25 14.89
N ALA A 106 4.21 -5.87 16.16
CA ALA A 106 4.30 -6.80 17.29
C ALA A 106 3.08 -7.73 17.38
N ALA A 107 1.89 -7.22 17.04
CA ALA A 107 0.64 -7.98 17.07
C ALA A 107 0.56 -9.09 16.01
N VAL A 108 1.34 -8.99 14.93
CA VAL A 108 1.34 -10.03 13.88
C VAL A 108 2.14 -11.26 14.34
N ASP A 109 1.46 -12.41 14.36
CA ASP A 109 2.11 -13.71 14.60
C ASP A 109 2.99 -14.12 13.41
N GLY A 110 4.29 -13.89 13.54
CA GLY A 110 5.28 -14.20 12.51
C GLY A 110 5.44 -15.71 12.23
N THR A 111 4.85 -16.60 13.04
CA THR A 111 4.84 -18.04 12.74
C THR A 111 3.79 -18.37 11.67
N LYS A 112 2.71 -17.60 11.59
CA LYS A 112 1.57 -17.82 10.69
C LYS A 112 1.66 -17.06 9.38
N ALA A 113 2.25 -15.86 9.38
CA ALA A 113 2.36 -15.02 8.20
C ALA A 113 3.72 -14.35 8.09
N TYR A 114 4.10 -13.96 6.86
CA TYR A 114 5.19 -13.04 6.62
C TYR A 114 4.73 -11.61 6.93
N LYS A 115 5.58 -10.85 7.58
CA LYS A 115 5.36 -9.41 7.84
C LYS A 115 5.92 -8.64 6.65
N ALA A 116 5.09 -7.89 5.94
CA ALA A 116 5.47 -7.09 4.77
C ALA A 116 5.05 -5.63 4.96
N ALA A 117 5.95 -4.68 4.63
CA ALA A 117 5.74 -3.25 4.69
C ALA A 117 6.08 -2.59 3.36
#